data_b749a56c680df1747011149d51ee0d37
#
_entry.id   b749a56c680df1747011149d51ee0d37
#
_cell.length_a   1.000
_cell.length_b   1.000
_cell.length_c   1.000
_cell.angle_alpha   90.00
_cell.angle_beta   90.00
_cell.angle_gamma   90.00
#
_symmetry.space_group_name_H-M   'P 1'
#
loop_
_entity.id
_entity.type
_entity.pdbx_description
1 polymer ?
#
loop_
_entity_poly.entity_id
_entity_poly.type
_entity_poly.pdbx_seq_one_letter_code
_entity_poly.pdbx_strand_id
1 'polypeptide(L)'
;IDAEIDHGDVIDRFVIPMRIWDTSKTAYDRILSAEIAWISKNFRRLVEGDYTTFELEQQGHLYMKKDFDSFCEIDLARIGTFREFYDQLRALSFDGHRNAYFIDPESGARIFLQLQIDPEAKDIKAMDSAD
;
A
#
# COMPACT_ATOMS: atom_id res chain seq x y z
N ILE A 1 -13.54 19.17 9.88
CA ILE A 1 -14.10 17.90 9.40
C ILE A 1 -15.27 18.25 8.51
N ASP A 2 -15.20 17.89 7.26
CA ASP A 2 -16.26 18.09 6.29
C ASP A 2 -17.31 16.97 6.40
N ALA A 3 -18.53 17.22 5.91
CA ALA A 3 -19.62 16.25 5.88
C ALA A 3 -19.42 15.17 4.78
N GLU A 4 -18.55 15.41 3.81
CA GLU A 4 -18.23 14.50 2.73
C GLU A 4 -16.95 13.68 3.05
N ILE A 5 -16.93 12.42 2.60
CA ILE A 5 -15.78 11.53 2.82
C ILE A 5 -14.59 12.03 2.00
N ASP A 6 -13.41 12.17 2.65
CA ASP A 6 -12.13 12.54 2.04
C ASP A 6 -12.08 13.94 1.37
N HIS A 7 -12.95 14.87 1.77
CA HIS A 7 -13.02 16.24 1.26
C HIS A 7 -12.38 17.31 2.16
N GLY A 8 -11.80 16.91 3.28
CA GLY A 8 -11.16 17.86 4.20
C GLY A 8 -9.84 18.41 3.68
N ASP A 9 -9.53 19.64 4.08
CA ASP A 9 -8.21 20.23 3.85
C ASP A 9 -7.08 19.40 4.47
N VAL A 10 -5.92 19.41 3.85
CA VAL A 10 -4.73 18.68 4.28
C VAL A 10 -3.86 19.54 5.17
N ILE A 11 -3.45 19.00 6.31
CA ILE A 11 -2.55 19.68 7.26
C ILE A 11 -1.10 19.53 6.84
N ASP A 12 -0.71 18.32 6.38
CA ASP A 12 0.66 18.05 5.98
C ASP A 12 0.71 16.91 4.95
N ARG A 13 1.79 16.83 4.21
CA ARG A 13 2.03 15.81 3.20
C ARG A 13 3.50 15.43 3.19
N PHE A 14 3.79 14.15 3.31
CA PHE A 14 5.14 13.63 3.21
C PHE A 14 5.20 12.41 2.28
N VAL A 15 6.35 12.23 1.63
CA VAL A 15 6.57 11.14 0.68
C VAL A 15 7.20 9.96 1.40
N ILE A 16 6.60 8.78 1.23
CA ILE A 16 7.18 7.53 1.73
C ILE A 16 7.70 6.75 0.52
N PRO A 17 9.02 6.55 0.42
CA PRO A 17 9.59 5.85 -0.72
C PRO A 17 9.19 4.38 -0.72
N MET A 18 8.69 3.91 -1.86
CA MET A 18 8.34 2.50 -2.09
C MET A 18 9.50 1.77 -2.77
N ARG A 19 9.85 0.62 -2.24
CA ARG A 19 10.92 -0.22 -2.78
C ARG A 19 10.35 -1.28 -3.71
N ILE A 20 11.15 -1.72 -4.66
CA ILE A 20 10.75 -2.77 -5.61
C ILE A 20 10.40 -4.09 -4.90
N TRP A 21 10.96 -4.34 -3.75
CA TRP A 21 10.70 -5.53 -2.93
C TRP A 21 9.63 -5.33 -1.84
N ASP A 22 8.98 -4.18 -1.79
CA ASP A 22 7.88 -3.99 -0.85
C ASP A 22 6.66 -4.81 -1.28
N THR A 23 6.13 -5.59 -0.36
CA THR A 23 4.78 -6.13 -0.43
C THR A 23 3.80 -5.09 0.11
N SER A 24 2.50 -5.29 -0.06
CA SER A 24 1.50 -4.41 0.56
C SER A 24 1.63 -4.37 2.08
N LYS A 25 2.05 -5.48 2.71
CA LYS A 25 2.28 -5.53 4.16
C LYS A 25 3.48 -4.66 4.59
N THR A 26 4.64 -4.81 3.94
CA THR A 26 5.83 -4.04 4.31
C THR A 26 5.68 -2.56 3.99
N ALA A 27 4.98 -2.23 2.91
CA ALA A 27 4.59 -0.88 2.57
C ALA A 27 3.68 -0.26 3.65
N TYR A 28 2.63 -0.99 4.05
CA TYR A 28 1.71 -0.57 5.10
C TYR A 28 2.43 -0.31 6.44
N ASP A 29 3.32 -1.21 6.85
CA ASP A 29 4.09 -1.05 8.10
C ASP A 29 4.96 0.21 8.08
N ARG A 30 5.56 0.51 6.92
CA ARG A 30 6.37 1.74 6.76
C ARG A 30 5.51 2.98 6.81
N ILE A 31 4.34 2.98 6.15
CA ILE A 31 3.37 4.08 6.20
C ILE A 31 2.94 4.30 7.65
N LEU A 32 2.48 3.26 8.33
CA LEU A 32 2.04 3.34 9.72
C LEU A 32 3.13 3.87 10.65
N SER A 33 4.38 3.41 10.48
CA SER A 33 5.51 3.89 11.27
C SER A 33 5.77 5.39 11.06
N ALA A 34 5.71 5.84 9.81
CA ALA A 34 5.88 7.24 9.46
C ALA A 34 4.73 8.12 10.00
N GLU A 35 3.49 7.65 9.92
CA GLU A 35 2.32 8.33 10.48
C GLU A 35 2.44 8.49 12.00
N ILE A 36 2.79 7.42 12.72
CA ILE A 36 2.99 7.45 14.17
C ILE A 36 4.11 8.43 14.56
N ALA A 37 5.22 8.41 13.83
CA ALA A 37 6.33 9.32 14.08
C ALA A 37 5.92 10.77 13.83
N TRP A 38 5.19 11.04 12.74
CA TRP A 38 4.70 12.38 12.42
C TRP A 38 3.69 12.89 13.48
N ILE A 39 2.71 12.06 13.86
CA ILE A 39 1.73 12.41 14.89
C ILE A 39 2.44 12.68 16.22
N SER A 40 3.37 11.82 16.63
CA SER A 40 4.11 11.99 17.89
C SER A 40 4.87 13.32 17.94
N LYS A 41 5.47 13.72 16.81
CA LYS A 41 6.21 14.97 16.67
C LYS A 41 5.32 16.20 16.66
N ASN A 42 4.13 16.10 16.05
CA ASN A 42 3.27 17.24 15.79
C ASN A 42 2.03 17.31 16.70
N PHE A 43 1.84 16.34 17.58
CA PHE A 43 0.63 16.21 18.41
C PHE A 43 0.27 17.49 19.16
N ARG A 44 1.26 18.15 19.77
CA ARG A 44 1.07 19.40 20.50
C ARG A 44 0.53 20.51 19.59
N ARG A 45 1.13 20.70 18.42
CA ARG A 45 0.69 21.69 17.42
C ARG A 45 -0.74 21.44 16.97
N LEU A 46 -1.10 20.16 16.75
CA LEU A 46 -2.45 19.77 16.37
C LEU A 46 -3.49 20.13 17.43
N VAL A 47 -3.18 19.86 18.70
CA VAL A 47 -4.09 20.16 19.83
C VAL A 47 -4.22 21.66 20.07
N GLU A 48 -3.13 22.42 19.93
CA GLU A 48 -3.11 23.87 20.09
C GLU A 48 -3.70 24.62 18.89
N GLY A 49 -4.01 23.94 17.78
CA GLY A 49 -4.50 24.54 16.54
C GLY A 49 -3.43 25.34 15.77
N ASP A 50 -2.15 25.12 16.08
CA ASP A 50 -1.01 25.79 15.45
C ASP A 50 -0.59 25.06 14.16
N TYR A 51 -1.45 25.12 13.14
CA TYR A 51 -1.19 24.57 11.81
C TYR A 51 -1.93 25.36 10.74
N THR A 52 -1.46 25.24 9.51
CA THR A 52 -2.13 25.72 8.33
C THR A 52 -2.63 24.53 7.50
N THR A 53 -3.68 24.73 6.73
CA THR A 53 -4.23 23.71 5.83
C THR A 53 -4.08 24.15 4.37
N PHE A 54 -4.14 23.20 3.46
CA PHE A 54 -4.19 23.44 2.02
C PHE A 54 -5.17 22.46 1.35
N GLU A 55 -5.78 22.89 0.27
CA GLU A 55 -6.66 22.05 -0.54
C GLU A 55 -5.84 21.09 -1.42
N LEU A 56 -6.37 19.87 -1.64
CA LEU A 56 -5.80 18.97 -2.63
C LEU A 56 -6.21 19.40 -4.03
N GLU A 57 -5.23 19.68 -4.89
CA GLU A 57 -5.45 20.10 -6.28
C GLU A 57 -6.05 18.99 -7.17
N GLN A 58 -5.97 17.74 -6.76
CA GLN A 58 -6.44 16.57 -7.52
C GLN A 58 -7.35 15.71 -6.67
N GLN A 59 -8.54 15.43 -7.21
CA GLN A 59 -9.38 14.36 -6.68
C GLN A 59 -8.75 13.01 -7.01
N GLY A 60 -8.61 12.15 -5.99
CA GLY A 60 -8.16 10.79 -6.16
C GLY A 60 -9.15 9.94 -6.96
N HIS A 61 -8.71 8.78 -7.43
CA HIS A 61 -9.59 7.78 -8.02
C HIS A 61 -10.29 6.97 -6.92
N LEU A 62 -11.62 6.87 -7.00
CA LEU A 62 -12.38 6.05 -6.07
C LEU A 62 -12.31 4.57 -6.48
N TYR A 63 -11.63 3.77 -5.70
CA TYR A 63 -11.60 2.32 -5.86
C TYR A 63 -12.73 1.67 -5.07
N MET A 64 -13.56 0.91 -5.76
CA MET A 64 -14.64 0.15 -5.13
C MET A 64 -14.15 -1.23 -4.69
N LYS A 65 -14.81 -1.83 -3.72
CA LYS A 65 -14.51 -3.21 -3.30
C LYS A 65 -14.48 -4.20 -4.46
N LYS A 66 -15.40 -4.07 -5.42
CA LYS A 66 -15.44 -4.91 -6.64
C LYS A 66 -14.18 -4.82 -7.49
N ASP A 67 -13.51 -3.65 -7.51
CA ASP A 67 -12.28 -3.46 -8.28
C ASP A 67 -11.13 -4.22 -7.60
N PHE A 68 -11.08 -4.20 -6.28
CA PHE A 68 -10.15 -5.01 -5.50
C PHE A 68 -10.42 -6.51 -5.66
N ASP A 69 -11.69 -6.94 -5.56
CA ASP A 69 -12.07 -8.35 -5.73
C ASP A 69 -11.67 -8.87 -7.12
N SER A 70 -11.86 -8.06 -8.16
CA SER A 70 -11.42 -8.38 -9.54
C SER A 70 -9.90 -8.43 -9.67
N PHE A 71 -9.18 -7.57 -8.96
CA PHE A 71 -7.72 -7.54 -8.97
C PHE A 71 -7.10 -8.75 -8.24
N CYS A 72 -7.83 -9.35 -7.29
CA CYS A 72 -7.40 -10.52 -6.55
C CYS A 72 -7.37 -11.80 -7.41
N GLU A 73 -8.21 -11.90 -8.42
CA GLU A 73 -8.26 -13.06 -9.30
C GLU A 73 -7.18 -12.98 -10.38
N ILE A 74 -6.31 -14.00 -10.42
CA ILE A 74 -5.22 -14.11 -11.39
C ILE A 74 -5.71 -14.95 -12.57
N ASP A 75 -5.80 -14.33 -13.74
CA ASP A 75 -6.05 -15.04 -14.99
C ASP A 75 -4.76 -15.73 -15.45
N LEU A 76 -4.73 -17.06 -15.38
CA LEU A 76 -3.58 -17.86 -15.81
C LEU A 76 -3.33 -17.81 -17.31
N ALA A 77 -4.32 -17.41 -18.12
CA ALA A 77 -4.18 -17.23 -19.56
C ALA A 77 -3.71 -15.82 -19.95
N ARG A 78 -3.62 -14.90 -18.99
CA ARG A 78 -3.19 -13.53 -19.26
C ARG A 78 -1.75 -13.50 -19.76
N ILE A 79 -1.53 -12.78 -20.85
CA ILE A 79 -0.20 -12.50 -21.38
C ILE A 79 0.27 -11.15 -20.82
N GLY A 80 1.49 -11.12 -20.28
CA GLY A 80 2.08 -9.92 -19.73
C GLY A 80 3.58 -10.09 -19.47
N THR A 81 4.21 -9.04 -18.99
CA THR A 81 5.60 -9.08 -18.54
C THR A 81 5.70 -9.71 -17.16
N PHE A 82 6.86 -10.31 -16.85
CA PHE A 82 7.13 -10.81 -15.49
C PHE A 82 6.99 -9.68 -14.44
N ARG A 83 7.35 -8.46 -14.80
CA ARG A 83 7.22 -7.29 -13.94
C ARG A 83 5.76 -7.01 -13.54
N GLU A 84 4.82 -7.10 -14.46
CA GLU A 84 3.40 -6.89 -14.18
C GLU A 84 2.85 -7.96 -13.23
N PHE A 85 3.20 -9.23 -13.42
CA PHE A 85 2.80 -10.30 -12.50
C PHE A 85 3.45 -10.16 -11.14
N TYR A 86 4.72 -9.81 -11.10
CA TYR A 86 5.44 -9.55 -9.86
C TYR A 86 4.79 -8.40 -9.06
N ASP A 87 4.50 -7.29 -9.72
CA ASP A 87 3.88 -6.12 -9.09
C ASP A 87 2.45 -6.43 -8.59
N GLN A 88 1.66 -7.22 -9.34
CA GLN A 88 0.35 -7.66 -8.88
C GLN A 88 0.46 -8.58 -7.66
N LEU A 89 1.33 -9.58 -7.68
CA LEU A 89 1.50 -10.52 -6.57
C LEU A 89 2.02 -9.84 -5.31
N ARG A 90 3.03 -8.95 -5.41
CA ARG A 90 3.52 -8.23 -4.23
C ARG A 90 2.50 -7.25 -3.65
N ALA A 91 1.67 -6.62 -4.50
CA ALA A 91 0.58 -5.74 -4.06
C ALA A 91 -0.53 -6.51 -3.34
N LEU A 92 -0.75 -7.77 -3.67
CA LEU A 92 -1.74 -8.65 -3.03
C LEU A 92 -1.17 -9.46 -1.85
N SER A 93 0.15 -9.42 -1.62
CA SER A 93 0.80 -10.16 -0.54
C SER A 93 0.76 -9.36 0.77
N PHE A 94 -0.13 -9.78 1.65
CA PHE A 94 -0.30 -9.22 2.99
C PHE A 94 -0.42 -10.36 3.99
N ASP A 95 0.44 -10.39 5.00
CA ASP A 95 0.49 -11.47 5.98
C ASP A 95 -0.85 -11.66 6.70
N GLY A 96 -1.28 -12.90 6.80
CA GLY A 96 -2.57 -13.26 7.40
C GLY A 96 -3.78 -13.09 6.47
N HIS A 97 -3.59 -12.59 5.25
CA HIS A 97 -4.65 -12.41 4.25
C HIS A 97 -4.40 -13.26 3.00
N ARG A 98 -5.47 -13.82 2.45
CA ARG A 98 -5.46 -14.61 1.22
C ARG A 98 -6.11 -13.79 0.12
N ASN A 99 -5.35 -12.90 -0.52
CA ASN A 99 -5.89 -11.99 -1.53
C ASN A 99 -5.74 -12.56 -2.95
N ALA A 100 -4.51 -12.84 -3.40
CA ALA A 100 -4.27 -13.35 -4.74
C ALA A 100 -4.71 -14.82 -4.85
N TYR A 101 -5.50 -15.16 -5.87
CA TYR A 101 -5.89 -16.53 -6.16
C TYR A 101 -6.14 -16.74 -7.66
N PHE A 102 -6.11 -17.96 -8.10
CA PHE A 102 -6.68 -18.39 -9.37
C PHE A 102 -7.68 -19.54 -9.14
N ILE A 103 -8.52 -19.78 -10.13
CA ILE A 103 -9.46 -20.90 -10.12
C ILE A 103 -8.79 -22.10 -10.79
N ASP A 104 -8.69 -23.20 -10.07
CA ASP A 104 -8.24 -24.47 -10.66
C ASP A 104 -9.28 -24.97 -11.68
N PRO A 105 -8.92 -25.15 -12.95
CA PRO A 105 -9.86 -25.50 -14.00
C PRO A 105 -10.47 -26.91 -13.83
N GLU A 106 -9.82 -27.80 -13.10
CA GLU A 106 -10.31 -29.17 -12.92
C GLU A 106 -11.29 -29.28 -11.75
N SER A 107 -10.94 -28.68 -10.61
CA SER A 107 -11.76 -28.78 -9.39
C SER A 107 -12.67 -27.61 -9.12
N GLY A 108 -12.45 -26.45 -9.80
CA GLY A 108 -13.13 -25.19 -9.51
C GLY A 108 -12.68 -24.56 -8.18
N ALA A 109 -11.66 -25.10 -7.54
CA ALA A 109 -11.16 -24.60 -6.26
C ALA A 109 -10.36 -23.29 -6.44
N ARG A 110 -10.44 -22.39 -5.44
CA ARG A 110 -9.55 -21.24 -5.35
C ARG A 110 -8.19 -21.66 -4.83
N ILE A 111 -7.15 -21.44 -5.61
CA ILE A 111 -5.76 -21.69 -5.22
C ILE A 111 -5.12 -20.34 -4.90
N PHE A 112 -4.75 -20.15 -3.63
CA PHE A 112 -4.20 -18.88 -3.17
C PHE A 112 -2.70 -18.79 -3.37
N LEU A 113 -2.23 -17.62 -3.77
CA LEU A 113 -0.83 -17.29 -3.99
C LEU A 113 -0.40 -16.22 -2.99
N GLN A 114 0.82 -16.33 -2.51
CA GLN A 114 1.46 -15.31 -1.70
C GLN A 114 2.94 -15.23 -2.09
N LEU A 115 3.45 -14.02 -2.28
CA LEU A 115 4.84 -13.80 -2.61
C LEU A 115 5.61 -13.47 -1.34
N GLN A 116 6.64 -14.26 -1.04
CA GLN A 116 7.63 -13.95 -0.03
C GLN A 116 8.85 -13.34 -0.71
N ILE A 117 9.31 -12.19 -0.23
CA ILE A 117 10.44 -11.47 -0.77
C ILE A 117 11.45 -11.26 0.35
N ASP A 118 12.64 -11.83 0.20
CA ASP A 118 13.74 -11.70 1.15
C ASP A 118 14.91 -10.95 0.48
N PRO A 119 15.05 -9.64 0.71
CA PRO A 119 16.19 -8.90 0.19
C PRO A 119 17.46 -9.31 0.93
N GLU A 120 18.58 -9.54 0.21
CA GLU A 120 19.86 -9.85 0.82
C GLU A 120 20.39 -8.66 1.63
N ALA A 121 20.68 -8.87 2.91
CA ALA A 121 20.89 -7.84 3.93
C ALA A 121 22.14 -6.93 3.74
N LYS A 122 22.93 -7.11 2.70
CA LYS A 122 24.25 -6.47 2.59
C LYS A 122 24.21 -4.93 2.49
N ASP A 123 23.12 -4.35 1.98
CA ASP A 123 23.05 -2.91 1.70
C ASP A 123 21.78 -2.19 2.23
N ILE A 124 20.89 -2.89 2.91
CA ILE A 124 19.60 -2.32 3.35
C ILE A 124 19.78 -1.29 4.46
N LYS A 125 20.76 -1.51 5.36
CA LYS A 125 21.04 -0.58 6.48
C LYS A 125 21.58 0.78 6.03
N ALA A 126 22.20 0.87 4.86
CA ALA A 126 22.72 2.12 4.30
C ALA A 126 21.60 3.00 3.70
N MET A 127 20.47 2.41 3.32
CA MET A 127 19.36 3.14 2.70
C MET A 127 18.35 3.70 3.72
N ASP A 128 18.31 3.15 4.93
CA ASP A 128 17.41 3.64 6.00
C ASP A 128 18.06 4.77 6.85
N SER A 129 19.35 5.04 6.64
CA SER A 129 20.10 6.08 7.37
C SER A 129 20.35 7.35 6.55
N ALA A 130 19.76 7.50 5.38
CA ALA A 130 19.98 8.62 4.46
C ALA A 130 18.85 9.66 4.44
N ASP A 131 18.05 9.74 5.53
CA ASP A 131 17.03 10.79 5.77
C ASP A 131 17.32 11.59 7.04
#